data_49ec98bf20fd97eb9096a89f114abc3f
#
_entry.id   49ec98bf20fd97eb9096a89f114abc3f
#
_cell.length_a   1.000
_cell.length_b   1.000
_cell.length_c   1.000
_cell.angle_alpha   90.00
_cell.angle_beta   90.00
_cell.angle_gamma   90.00
#
_symmetry.space_group_name_H-M   'P 1'
#
loop_
_entity.id
_entity.type
_entity.pdbx_description
1 polymer ?
#
loop_
_entity_poly.entity_id
_entity_poly.type
_entity_poly.pdbx_seq_one_letter_code
_entity_poly.pdbx_strand_id
1 'polypeptide(L)'
;MLKYVALFNEFESLIQNGRLKAGFKLPSIRQLSDQHQCSKTTVLKALQELEKRHLIYAVPKSGYYVVQKEFDGKSEPTTDIDFVTSAPAWHQFPYHDFQHCINKAIDTYQQELFIYGTPKGLPSLIKVIQKQLEQYQVFAKEEQIFITSGVQQALSLLTLIPFPNEHTHILVEQPSYHLFVEQLKAYKISVLGIERTAEGIDLGELERIFSDQEIKFFYTMPRFHNPLGTSYSKMERVEILKLAVKYGVYIVEDDYLADFEENMKVDPIFSEDTHNMVIYLKSFSKIMFPGLRIGVAVLPKPLTESFQLYKRTADIDSSMISQAALEIYIKSGMFKHHRNQVRLSYSLRANLLYDALEKHSASGFYRPASICMNAHIALPQRLNSAYLINNLQNQQVLVEMMGQNYIDGFHQEKILKLNVSNTNIQKLEQGIALIFNELNKKENYYL
;
A
#
# COMPACT_ATOMS: atom_id res chain seq x y z
N MET A 1 -15.90 32.18 24.98
CA MET A 1 -16.10 31.03 24.12
C MET A 1 -17.38 31.23 23.30
N LEU A 2 -17.40 31.00 22.01
CA LEU A 2 -18.60 31.18 21.20
C LEU A 2 -19.65 30.11 21.58
N LYS A 3 -20.90 30.55 21.85
CA LYS A 3 -21.96 29.65 22.37
C LYS A 3 -22.19 28.39 21.50
N TYR A 4 -22.04 28.47 20.18
CA TYR A 4 -22.19 27.30 19.30
C TYR A 4 -21.05 26.28 19.48
N VAL A 5 -19.82 26.72 19.80
CA VAL A 5 -18.68 25.83 20.06
C VAL A 5 -18.88 25.06 21.37
N ALA A 6 -19.41 25.73 22.40
CA ALA A 6 -19.73 25.08 23.68
C ALA A 6 -20.79 23.96 23.49
N LEU A 7 -21.86 24.29 22.74
CA LEU A 7 -22.92 23.34 22.43
C LEU A 7 -22.43 22.16 21.56
N PHE A 8 -21.59 22.44 20.58
CA PHE A 8 -20.94 21.44 19.74
C PHE A 8 -20.10 20.47 20.58
N ASN A 9 -19.18 20.99 21.44
CA ASN A 9 -18.31 20.16 22.27
C ASN A 9 -19.09 19.31 23.27
N GLU A 10 -20.18 19.83 23.82
CA GLU A 10 -21.07 19.10 24.73
C GLU A 10 -21.69 17.88 24.01
N PHE A 11 -22.31 18.07 22.84
CA PHE A 11 -22.90 16.97 22.08
C PHE A 11 -21.86 15.99 21.58
N GLU A 12 -20.71 16.48 21.08
CA GLU A 12 -19.60 15.62 20.69
C GLU A 12 -19.17 14.70 21.84
N SER A 13 -18.99 15.26 23.05
CA SER A 13 -18.65 14.50 24.23
C SER A 13 -19.73 13.48 24.62
N LEU A 14 -21.01 13.86 24.57
CA LEU A 14 -22.12 12.95 24.88
C LEU A 14 -22.24 11.78 23.90
N ILE A 15 -21.94 12.02 22.62
CA ILE A 15 -21.93 10.98 21.58
C ILE A 15 -20.71 10.08 21.76
N GLN A 16 -19.52 10.65 21.99
CA GLN A 16 -18.28 9.89 22.15
C GLN A 16 -18.30 9.02 23.41
N ASN A 17 -18.92 9.50 24.51
CA ASN A 17 -19.06 8.77 25.77
C ASN A 17 -20.20 7.76 25.74
N GLY A 18 -20.91 7.60 24.62
CA GLY A 18 -22.04 6.66 24.50
C GLY A 18 -23.30 7.03 25.28
N ARG A 19 -23.37 8.22 25.88
CA ARG A 19 -24.58 8.72 26.56
C ARG A 19 -25.72 9.00 25.60
N LEU A 20 -25.39 9.51 24.40
CA LEU A 20 -26.29 9.56 23.25
C LEU A 20 -25.99 8.37 22.34
N LYS A 21 -26.89 7.38 22.40
CA LYS A 21 -26.73 6.14 21.61
C LYS A 21 -26.96 6.38 20.12
N ALA A 22 -26.37 5.55 19.28
CA ALA A 22 -26.64 5.49 17.86
C ALA A 22 -28.12 5.39 17.55
N GLY A 23 -28.59 6.11 16.55
CA GLY A 23 -30.01 6.22 16.19
C GLY A 23 -30.84 7.09 17.13
N PHE A 24 -30.25 7.64 18.21
CA PHE A 24 -30.96 8.54 19.11
C PHE A 24 -31.36 9.82 18.37
N LYS A 25 -32.64 10.18 18.47
CA LYS A 25 -33.17 11.42 17.90
C LYS A 25 -32.84 12.58 18.83
N LEU A 26 -32.08 13.56 18.32
CA LEU A 26 -31.80 14.79 19.08
C LEU A 26 -33.08 15.62 19.29
N PRO A 27 -33.16 16.39 20.40
CA PRO A 27 -34.24 17.33 20.60
C PRO A 27 -34.35 18.33 19.43
N SER A 28 -35.55 18.85 19.22
CA SER A 28 -35.77 19.83 18.14
C SER A 28 -34.94 21.10 18.36
N ILE A 29 -34.62 21.81 17.24
CA ILE A 29 -33.90 23.08 17.29
C ILE A 29 -34.50 24.08 18.28
N ARG A 30 -35.85 24.08 18.38
CA ARG A 30 -36.56 24.93 19.34
C ARG A 30 -36.29 24.51 20.78
N GLN A 31 -36.40 23.22 21.09
CA GLN A 31 -36.12 22.67 22.42
C GLN A 31 -34.66 22.92 22.82
N LEU A 32 -33.71 22.70 21.92
CA LEU A 32 -32.28 22.98 22.17
C LEU A 32 -32.00 24.48 22.38
N SER A 33 -32.69 25.34 21.63
CA SER A 33 -32.62 26.80 21.80
C SER A 33 -33.09 27.24 23.19
N ASP A 34 -34.22 26.66 23.65
CA ASP A 34 -34.82 26.95 24.96
C ASP A 34 -33.94 26.37 26.09
N GLN A 35 -33.47 25.13 25.99
CA GLN A 35 -32.64 24.44 27.00
C GLN A 35 -31.27 25.14 27.21
N HIS A 36 -30.62 25.56 26.12
CA HIS A 36 -29.27 26.17 26.19
C HIS A 36 -29.29 27.67 26.17
N GLN A 37 -30.47 28.30 26.27
CA GLN A 37 -30.66 29.78 26.28
C GLN A 37 -29.85 30.49 25.21
N CYS A 38 -29.95 29.97 23.96
CA CYS A 38 -29.24 30.49 22.80
C CYS A 38 -30.17 30.62 21.59
N SER A 39 -29.74 31.37 20.57
CA SER A 39 -30.55 31.56 19.37
C SER A 39 -30.67 30.26 18.55
N LYS A 40 -31.76 30.11 17.80
CA LYS A 40 -31.94 29.00 16.83
C LYS A 40 -30.80 28.91 15.83
N THR A 41 -30.23 30.04 15.43
CA THR A 41 -29.07 30.16 14.53
C THR A 41 -27.82 29.57 15.18
N THR A 42 -27.62 29.76 16.48
CA THR A 42 -26.51 29.18 17.26
C THR A 42 -26.63 27.65 17.31
N VAL A 43 -27.84 27.13 17.57
CA VAL A 43 -28.13 25.68 17.56
C VAL A 43 -27.90 25.10 16.19
N LEU A 44 -28.44 25.71 15.13
CA LEU A 44 -28.23 25.27 13.73
C LEU A 44 -26.76 25.16 13.38
N LYS A 45 -25.97 26.18 13.77
CA LYS A 45 -24.53 26.18 13.49
C LYS A 45 -23.81 25.04 14.24
N ALA A 46 -24.18 24.75 15.49
CA ALA A 46 -23.62 23.61 16.22
C ALA A 46 -24.01 22.27 15.60
N LEU A 47 -25.29 22.12 15.19
CA LEU A 47 -25.76 20.90 14.52
C LEU A 47 -25.09 20.71 13.14
N GLN A 48 -24.91 21.78 12.38
CA GLN A 48 -24.17 21.73 11.11
C GLN A 48 -22.70 21.28 11.30
N GLU A 49 -22.03 21.73 12.37
CA GLU A 49 -20.67 21.28 12.67
C GLU A 49 -20.65 19.79 13.10
N LEU A 50 -21.66 19.34 13.88
CA LEU A 50 -21.80 17.92 14.20
C LEU A 50 -22.10 17.07 12.96
N GLU A 51 -22.92 17.57 12.05
CA GLU A 51 -23.24 16.91 10.77
C GLU A 51 -22.04 16.84 9.84
N LYS A 52 -21.26 17.92 9.70
CA LYS A 52 -19.99 17.93 8.98
C LYS A 52 -18.98 16.91 9.49
N ARG A 53 -19.01 16.65 10.81
CA ARG A 53 -18.16 15.61 11.43
C ARG A 53 -18.81 14.22 11.44
N HIS A 54 -19.93 14.06 10.74
CA HIS A 54 -20.71 12.80 10.69
C HIS A 54 -21.01 12.19 12.06
N LEU A 55 -21.22 13.04 13.06
CA LEU A 55 -21.68 12.61 14.38
C LEU A 55 -23.20 12.50 14.41
N ILE A 56 -23.89 13.28 13.59
CA ILE A 56 -25.33 13.26 13.40
C ILE A 56 -25.68 13.36 11.92
N TYR A 57 -26.92 13.02 11.56
CA TYR A 57 -27.47 13.22 10.22
C TYR A 57 -28.88 13.79 10.29
N ALA A 58 -29.23 14.61 9.31
CA ALA A 58 -30.57 15.21 9.21
C ALA A 58 -31.54 14.28 8.45
N VAL A 59 -32.74 14.07 9.02
CA VAL A 59 -33.86 13.43 8.30
C VAL A 59 -34.89 14.50 7.97
N PRO A 60 -35.20 14.78 6.70
CA PRO A 60 -36.16 15.79 6.30
C PRO A 60 -37.50 15.62 7.02
N LYS A 61 -38.02 16.72 7.58
CA LYS A 61 -39.29 16.76 8.38
C LYS A 61 -39.28 15.94 9.68
N SER A 62 -38.19 15.25 10.03
CA SER A 62 -38.09 14.45 11.24
C SER A 62 -37.11 15.04 12.27
N GLY A 63 -35.96 15.56 11.87
CA GLY A 63 -34.95 16.16 12.74
C GLY A 63 -33.57 15.51 12.61
N TYR A 64 -32.74 15.66 13.64
CA TYR A 64 -31.38 15.17 13.65
C TYR A 64 -31.26 13.87 14.47
N TYR A 65 -30.45 12.94 13.98
CA TYR A 65 -30.21 11.63 14.60
C TYR A 65 -28.72 11.40 14.75
N VAL A 66 -28.32 10.74 15.85
CA VAL A 66 -26.93 10.32 16.08
C VAL A 66 -26.59 9.23 15.07
N VAL A 67 -25.46 9.39 14.37
CA VAL A 67 -24.97 8.40 13.41
C VAL A 67 -24.69 7.09 14.12
N GLN A 68 -25.20 5.99 13.58
CA GLN A 68 -24.86 4.66 14.05
C GLN A 68 -23.41 4.39 13.66
N LYS A 69 -22.48 4.60 14.58
CA LYS A 69 -21.13 4.06 14.45
C LYS A 69 -21.19 2.57 14.75
N GLU A 70 -21.70 1.77 13.83
CA GLU A 70 -21.35 0.35 13.76
C GLU A 70 -19.92 0.23 13.20
N PHE A 71 -19.01 0.88 13.86
CA PHE A 71 -17.66 0.44 13.98
C PHE A 71 -17.48 0.14 15.48
N ASP A 72 -17.86 -1.05 15.89
CA ASP A 72 -17.18 -1.74 16.98
C ASP A 72 -15.72 -2.04 16.58
N GLY A 73 -15.11 -1.06 15.98
CA GLY A 73 -13.68 -0.88 15.84
C GLY A 73 -13.10 -0.21 17.07
N LYS A 74 -13.54 -0.62 18.25
CA LYS A 74 -12.64 -0.85 19.36
C LYS A 74 -11.85 -2.12 19.03
N SER A 75 -10.99 -2.05 18.03
CA SER A 75 -9.69 -2.62 18.25
C SER A 75 -9.14 -1.76 19.40
N GLU A 76 -9.35 -2.20 20.64
CA GLU A 76 -8.43 -1.85 21.72
C GLU A 76 -7.05 -1.91 21.09
N PRO A 77 -6.15 -0.93 21.33
CA PRO A 77 -4.80 -1.03 20.83
C PRO A 77 -4.36 -2.43 21.23
N THR A 78 -4.22 -3.32 20.23
CA THR A 78 -3.84 -4.69 20.48
C THR A 78 -2.59 -4.59 21.30
N THR A 79 -2.56 -5.29 22.45
CA THR A 79 -1.36 -5.35 23.28
C THR A 79 -0.21 -5.95 22.51
N ASP A 80 -0.52 -6.55 21.36
CA ASP A 80 0.39 -7.25 20.47
C ASP A 80 1.37 -6.31 19.76
N ILE A 81 2.59 -6.79 19.64
CA ILE A 81 3.64 -6.16 18.84
C ILE A 81 3.53 -6.77 17.45
N ASP A 82 2.96 -6.01 16.51
CA ASP A 82 2.63 -6.48 15.17
C ASP A 82 3.76 -6.20 14.18
N PHE A 83 4.43 -7.25 13.70
CA PHE A 83 5.40 -7.23 12.63
C PHE A 83 4.87 -7.85 11.32
N VAL A 84 3.57 -8.14 11.22
CA VAL A 84 2.94 -8.78 10.06
C VAL A 84 2.20 -7.79 9.18
N THR A 85 1.41 -6.89 9.79
CA THR A 85 0.52 -6.00 9.06
C THR A 85 1.30 -4.98 8.23
N SER A 86 1.20 -5.12 6.90
CA SER A 86 1.84 -4.23 5.94
C SER A 86 0.86 -3.18 5.41
N ALA A 87 0.32 -2.36 6.31
CA ALA A 87 -0.60 -1.24 6.00
C ALA A 87 -0.31 -0.06 6.92
N PRO A 88 -0.56 1.19 6.49
CA PRO A 88 -0.46 2.34 7.38
C PRO A 88 -1.34 2.16 8.62
N ALA A 89 -0.85 2.64 9.77
CA ALA A 89 -1.63 2.62 10.99
C ALA A 89 -2.90 3.47 10.83
N TRP A 90 -4.02 2.97 11.32
CA TRP A 90 -5.34 3.57 11.11
C TRP A 90 -5.41 5.06 11.53
N HIS A 91 -4.68 5.47 12.58
CA HIS A 91 -4.62 6.85 13.03
C HIS A 91 -3.89 7.80 12.07
N GLN A 92 -3.17 7.28 11.07
CA GLN A 92 -2.51 8.04 10.02
C GLN A 92 -3.41 8.28 8.80
N PHE A 93 -4.59 7.64 8.74
CA PHE A 93 -5.49 7.82 7.62
C PHE A 93 -6.06 9.24 7.58
N PRO A 94 -6.01 9.93 6.44
CA PRO A 94 -6.47 11.32 6.31
C PRO A 94 -8.00 11.41 6.16
N TYR A 95 -8.77 10.89 7.15
CA TYR A 95 -10.22 10.76 7.08
C TYR A 95 -10.93 12.05 6.68
N HIS A 96 -10.67 13.14 7.42
CA HIS A 96 -11.41 14.39 7.22
C HIS A 96 -11.06 15.06 5.90
N ASP A 97 -9.76 15.06 5.55
CA ASP A 97 -9.28 15.63 4.30
C ASP A 97 -9.84 14.86 3.11
N PHE A 98 -9.79 13.52 3.19
CA PHE A 98 -10.27 12.67 2.10
C PHE A 98 -11.81 12.72 1.97
N GLN A 99 -12.54 12.79 3.09
CA GLN A 99 -13.97 13.02 3.09
C GLN A 99 -14.33 14.35 2.41
N HIS A 100 -13.59 15.43 2.74
CA HIS A 100 -13.77 16.71 2.07
C HIS A 100 -13.57 16.59 0.56
N CYS A 101 -12.54 15.83 0.14
CA CYS A 101 -12.29 15.58 -1.28
C CYS A 101 -13.40 14.77 -1.95
N ILE A 102 -13.98 13.76 -1.28
CA ILE A 102 -15.14 13.01 -1.81
C ILE A 102 -16.34 13.94 -2.01
N ASN A 103 -16.70 14.75 -1.02
CA ASN A 103 -17.80 15.70 -1.13
C ASN A 103 -17.56 16.70 -2.27
N LYS A 104 -16.35 17.23 -2.36
CA LYS A 104 -15.99 18.15 -3.44
C LYS A 104 -15.98 17.48 -4.82
N ALA A 105 -15.60 16.20 -4.90
CA ALA A 105 -15.68 15.43 -6.14
C ALA A 105 -17.14 15.29 -6.62
N ILE A 106 -18.05 14.95 -5.71
CA ILE A 106 -19.49 14.84 -6.03
C ILE A 106 -20.03 16.19 -6.52
N ASP A 107 -19.69 17.29 -5.83
CA ASP A 107 -20.12 18.65 -6.23
C ASP A 107 -19.56 19.07 -7.60
N THR A 108 -18.33 18.64 -7.92
CA THR A 108 -17.60 19.08 -9.13
C THR A 108 -18.00 18.29 -10.36
N TYR A 109 -18.05 16.97 -10.24
CA TYR A 109 -18.25 16.06 -11.35
C TYR A 109 -19.71 15.61 -11.54
N GLN A 110 -20.54 15.74 -10.49
CA GLN A 110 -21.97 15.45 -10.52
C GLN A 110 -22.31 14.14 -11.26
N GLN A 111 -23.04 14.21 -12.37
CA GLN A 111 -23.50 13.05 -13.12
C GLN A 111 -22.35 12.18 -13.67
N GLU A 112 -21.20 12.77 -13.97
CA GLU A 112 -20.04 12.03 -14.53
C GLU A 112 -19.50 10.94 -13.59
N LEU A 113 -19.74 11.07 -12.28
CA LEU A 113 -19.33 10.04 -11.31
C LEU A 113 -20.28 8.85 -11.22
N PHE A 114 -21.48 8.96 -11.78
CA PHE A 114 -22.56 7.97 -11.65
C PHE A 114 -22.86 7.23 -12.96
N ILE A 115 -22.08 7.49 -13.99
CA ILE A 115 -22.12 6.77 -15.27
C ILE A 115 -20.81 6.01 -15.46
N TYR A 116 -20.80 5.10 -16.44
CA TYR A 116 -19.57 4.40 -16.80
C TYR A 116 -18.52 5.39 -17.32
N GLY A 117 -17.31 5.28 -16.79
CA GLY A 117 -16.16 6.06 -17.21
C GLY A 117 -15.40 5.42 -18.38
N THR A 118 -14.09 5.55 -18.39
CA THR A 118 -13.23 4.95 -19.42
C THR A 118 -12.33 3.87 -18.82
N PRO A 119 -11.98 2.85 -19.59
CA PRO A 119 -11.05 1.81 -19.11
C PRO A 119 -9.68 2.36 -18.69
N LYS A 120 -9.29 3.52 -19.19
CA LYS A 120 -8.04 4.20 -18.81
C LYS A 120 -8.13 4.85 -17.43
N GLY A 121 -9.32 5.22 -17.00
CA GLY A 121 -9.58 6.01 -15.80
C GLY A 121 -10.01 7.44 -16.10
N LEU A 122 -10.18 8.25 -15.05
CA LEU A 122 -10.61 9.65 -15.12
C LEU A 122 -9.54 10.50 -15.83
N PRO A 123 -9.83 11.14 -16.97
CA PRO A 123 -8.83 11.87 -17.75
C PRO A 123 -8.15 13.00 -16.97
N SER A 124 -8.90 13.69 -16.11
CA SER A 124 -8.35 14.76 -15.26
C SER A 124 -7.39 14.23 -14.19
N LEU A 125 -7.65 13.04 -13.63
CA LEU A 125 -6.70 12.36 -12.74
C LEU A 125 -5.45 11.91 -13.49
N ILE A 126 -5.57 11.35 -14.71
CA ILE A 126 -4.43 10.92 -15.52
C ILE A 126 -3.44 12.08 -15.73
N LYS A 127 -3.93 13.29 -16.04
CA LYS A 127 -3.09 14.50 -16.17
C LYS A 127 -2.37 14.87 -14.86
N VAL A 128 -3.04 14.69 -13.73
CA VAL A 128 -2.44 14.96 -12.41
C VAL A 128 -1.39 13.91 -12.09
N ILE A 129 -1.69 12.63 -12.36
CA ILE A 129 -0.75 11.52 -12.16
C ILE A 129 0.46 11.67 -13.06
N GLN A 130 0.32 12.07 -14.32
CA GLN A 130 1.44 12.33 -15.21
C GLN A 130 2.46 13.29 -14.58
N LYS A 131 2.00 14.44 -14.08
CA LYS A 131 2.85 15.43 -13.40
C LYS A 131 3.44 14.90 -12.09
N GLN A 132 2.70 14.05 -11.39
CA GLN A 132 3.20 13.43 -10.16
C GLN A 132 4.30 12.41 -10.46
N LEU A 133 4.17 11.62 -11.52
CA LEU A 133 5.15 10.62 -11.96
C LEU A 133 6.51 11.24 -12.30
N GLU A 134 6.54 12.47 -12.83
CA GLU A 134 7.77 13.21 -13.07
C GLU A 134 8.63 13.38 -11.81
N GLN A 135 7.99 13.48 -10.62
CA GLN A 135 8.70 13.56 -9.33
C GLN A 135 9.43 12.24 -8.97
N TYR A 136 9.08 11.15 -9.61
CA TYR A 136 9.70 9.82 -9.45
C TYR A 136 10.59 9.45 -10.64
N GLN A 137 10.93 10.42 -11.52
CA GLN A 137 11.69 10.23 -12.76
C GLN A 137 10.99 9.29 -13.76
N VAL A 138 9.66 9.27 -13.74
CA VAL A 138 8.83 8.51 -14.68
C VAL A 138 8.16 9.49 -15.63
N PHE A 139 8.72 9.61 -16.83
CA PHE A 139 8.24 10.52 -17.88
C PHE A 139 7.39 9.73 -18.88
N ALA A 140 6.09 9.82 -18.76
CA ALA A 140 5.12 9.09 -19.56
C ALA A 140 4.12 10.03 -20.22
N LYS A 141 3.56 9.61 -21.37
CA LYS A 141 2.45 10.32 -22.01
C LYS A 141 1.13 9.85 -21.44
N GLU A 142 0.09 10.71 -21.50
CA GLU A 142 -1.26 10.37 -20.99
C GLU A 142 -1.84 9.08 -21.60
N GLU A 143 -1.53 8.81 -22.89
CA GLU A 143 -1.98 7.60 -23.56
C GLU A 143 -1.37 6.30 -23.00
N GLN A 144 -0.25 6.38 -22.29
CA GLN A 144 0.44 5.25 -21.69
C GLN A 144 -0.02 4.97 -20.25
N ILE A 145 -0.74 5.91 -19.63
CA ILE A 145 -1.13 5.85 -18.21
C ILE A 145 -2.52 5.24 -18.06
N PHE A 146 -2.62 4.23 -17.20
CA PHE A 146 -3.88 3.56 -16.82
C PHE A 146 -4.06 3.61 -15.31
N ILE A 147 -5.28 3.95 -14.90
CA ILE A 147 -5.70 3.84 -13.49
C ILE A 147 -6.32 2.46 -13.30
N THR A 148 -5.85 1.74 -12.29
CA THR A 148 -6.29 0.38 -11.98
C THR A 148 -6.85 0.27 -10.56
N SER A 149 -7.62 -0.78 -10.29
CA SER A 149 -8.12 -1.11 -8.95
C SER A 149 -7.01 -1.70 -8.06
N GLY A 150 -5.92 -0.94 -7.89
CA GLY A 150 -4.67 -1.32 -7.27
C GLY A 150 -3.72 -2.02 -8.26
N VAL A 151 -2.45 -2.14 -7.87
CA VAL A 151 -1.40 -2.80 -8.68
C VAL A 151 -1.75 -4.25 -8.96
N GLN A 152 -2.48 -4.92 -8.06
CA GLN A 152 -2.88 -6.31 -8.25
C GLN A 152 -3.76 -6.52 -9.49
N GLN A 153 -4.65 -5.58 -9.81
CA GLN A 153 -5.40 -5.64 -11.08
C GLN A 153 -4.46 -5.48 -12.28
N ALA A 154 -3.50 -4.55 -12.21
CA ALA A 154 -2.54 -4.38 -13.29
C ALA A 154 -1.74 -5.68 -13.53
N LEU A 155 -1.24 -6.32 -12.47
CA LEU A 155 -0.53 -7.60 -12.54
C LEU A 155 -1.41 -8.71 -13.13
N SER A 156 -2.69 -8.78 -12.71
CA SER A 156 -3.66 -9.73 -13.25
C SER A 156 -3.83 -9.57 -14.77
N LEU A 157 -4.03 -8.34 -15.22
CA LEU A 157 -4.20 -8.03 -16.63
C LEU A 157 -2.92 -8.34 -17.44
N LEU A 158 -1.74 -7.92 -16.95
CA LEU A 158 -0.45 -8.18 -17.60
C LEU A 158 -0.17 -9.69 -17.73
N THR A 159 -0.60 -10.47 -16.75
CA THR A 159 -0.50 -11.93 -16.81
C THR A 159 -1.30 -12.51 -17.98
N LEU A 160 -2.50 -11.96 -18.25
CA LEU A 160 -3.45 -12.51 -19.21
C LEU A 160 -3.29 -11.99 -20.64
N ILE A 161 -2.89 -10.72 -20.84
CA ILE A 161 -2.76 -10.14 -22.19
C ILE A 161 -1.63 -10.79 -22.98
N PRO A 162 -1.74 -10.90 -24.31
CA PRO A 162 -0.61 -11.25 -25.16
C PRO A 162 0.42 -10.10 -25.21
N PHE A 163 1.69 -10.46 -25.28
CA PHE A 163 2.81 -9.52 -25.43
C PHE A 163 3.40 -9.59 -26.84
N PRO A 164 4.01 -8.51 -27.34
CA PRO A 164 4.57 -8.49 -28.69
C PRO A 164 5.71 -9.47 -28.93
N ASN A 165 6.36 -9.96 -27.88
CA ASN A 165 7.40 -10.99 -27.98
C ASN A 165 6.82 -12.42 -28.11
N GLU A 166 5.50 -12.59 -28.03
CA GLU A 166 4.77 -13.85 -28.15
C GLU A 166 5.18 -14.95 -27.13
N HIS A 167 6.00 -14.59 -26.14
CA HIS A 167 6.46 -15.49 -25.09
C HIS A 167 5.39 -15.74 -24.04
N THR A 168 5.53 -16.83 -23.28
CA THR A 168 4.49 -17.30 -22.34
C THR A 168 4.92 -17.39 -20.89
N HIS A 169 6.20 -17.62 -20.61
CA HIS A 169 6.72 -17.77 -19.26
C HIS A 169 6.86 -16.43 -18.54
N ILE A 170 6.51 -16.39 -17.28
CA ILE A 170 6.76 -15.23 -16.42
C ILE A 170 7.93 -15.55 -15.50
N LEU A 171 8.93 -14.68 -15.47
CA LEU A 171 10.02 -14.77 -14.51
C LEU A 171 9.70 -13.88 -13.30
N VAL A 172 9.91 -14.42 -12.09
CA VAL A 172 9.71 -13.69 -10.83
C VAL A 172 10.91 -13.85 -9.91
N GLU A 173 11.23 -12.82 -9.15
CA GLU A 173 12.19 -12.90 -8.05
C GLU A 173 11.71 -13.89 -6.99
N GLN A 174 12.62 -14.57 -6.31
CA GLN A 174 12.30 -15.52 -5.23
C GLN A 174 13.13 -15.22 -3.97
N PRO A 175 12.49 -14.85 -2.85
CA PRO A 175 11.04 -14.71 -2.65
C PRO A 175 10.45 -13.52 -3.41
N SER A 176 9.11 -13.48 -3.58
CA SER A 176 8.40 -12.42 -4.28
C SER A 176 7.14 -11.97 -3.52
N TYR A 177 6.37 -11.06 -4.11
CA TYR A 177 5.10 -10.61 -3.56
C TYR A 177 4.08 -11.76 -3.53
N HIS A 178 3.70 -12.22 -2.33
CA HIS A 178 2.91 -13.44 -2.11
C HIS A 178 1.59 -13.45 -2.90
N LEU A 179 0.82 -12.34 -2.94
CA LEU A 179 -0.45 -12.31 -3.68
C LEU A 179 -0.25 -12.42 -5.19
N PHE A 180 0.88 -12.00 -5.73
CA PHE A 180 1.18 -12.25 -7.14
C PHE A 180 1.58 -13.70 -7.38
N VAL A 181 2.36 -14.30 -6.49
CA VAL A 181 2.69 -15.74 -6.54
C VAL A 181 1.42 -16.59 -6.46
N GLU A 182 0.50 -16.31 -5.53
CA GLU A 182 -0.80 -16.96 -5.43
C GLU A 182 -1.64 -16.81 -6.70
N GLN A 183 -1.65 -15.61 -7.30
CA GLN A 183 -2.38 -15.35 -8.53
C GLN A 183 -1.82 -16.17 -9.70
N LEU A 184 -0.50 -16.22 -9.88
CA LEU A 184 0.16 -17.01 -10.93
C LEU A 184 -0.19 -18.51 -10.78
N LYS A 185 -0.18 -19.00 -9.55
CA LYS A 185 -0.61 -20.36 -9.22
C LYS A 185 -2.09 -20.61 -9.53
N ALA A 186 -2.98 -19.70 -9.08
CA ALA A 186 -4.43 -19.83 -9.32
C ALA A 186 -4.79 -19.84 -10.81
N TYR A 187 -4.08 -19.05 -11.61
CA TYR A 187 -4.26 -18.97 -13.07
C TYR A 187 -3.51 -20.07 -13.83
N LYS A 188 -2.73 -20.92 -13.12
CA LYS A 188 -1.91 -21.99 -13.70
C LYS A 188 -0.93 -21.47 -14.76
N ILE A 189 -0.36 -20.31 -14.52
CA ILE A 189 0.62 -19.68 -15.42
C ILE A 189 1.96 -20.40 -15.31
N SER A 190 2.64 -20.57 -16.44
CA SER A 190 4.01 -21.07 -16.45
C SER A 190 4.93 -19.99 -15.88
N VAL A 191 5.56 -20.29 -14.73
CA VAL A 191 6.38 -19.34 -14.00
C VAL A 191 7.74 -19.95 -13.68
N LEU A 192 8.78 -19.13 -13.83
CA LEU A 192 10.16 -19.43 -13.43
C LEU A 192 10.58 -18.49 -12.32
N GLY A 193 11.45 -18.95 -11.45
CA GLY A 193 12.01 -18.14 -10.37
C GLY A 193 13.49 -17.85 -10.58
N ILE A 194 13.93 -16.69 -10.12
CA ILE A 194 15.34 -16.35 -9.94
C ILE A 194 15.57 -15.94 -8.49
N GLU A 195 16.63 -16.45 -7.87
CA GLU A 195 16.91 -16.14 -6.47
C GLU A 195 17.25 -14.66 -6.29
N ARG A 196 16.61 -14.04 -5.30
CA ARG A 196 16.87 -12.67 -4.85
C ARG A 196 17.42 -12.71 -3.42
N THR A 197 18.64 -12.23 -3.26
CA THR A 197 19.31 -12.11 -1.95
C THR A 197 19.41 -10.65 -1.49
N ALA A 198 20.06 -10.43 -0.37
CA ALA A 198 20.38 -9.08 0.09
C ALA A 198 21.36 -8.36 -0.87
N GLU A 199 22.19 -9.10 -1.55
CA GLU A 199 23.20 -8.63 -2.52
C GLU A 199 22.63 -8.43 -3.93
N GLY A 200 21.38 -8.81 -4.19
CA GLY A 200 20.74 -8.70 -5.50
C GLY A 200 20.40 -10.05 -6.13
N ILE A 201 20.50 -10.14 -7.46
CA ILE A 201 20.31 -11.37 -8.24
C ILE A 201 21.61 -11.70 -8.99
N ASP A 202 21.79 -12.97 -9.32
CA ASP A 202 22.86 -13.40 -10.22
C ASP A 202 22.53 -12.99 -11.66
N LEU A 203 23.26 -11.99 -12.17
CA LEU A 203 23.07 -11.47 -13.54
C LEU A 203 23.46 -12.49 -14.61
N GLY A 204 24.38 -13.40 -14.34
CA GLY A 204 24.72 -14.47 -15.24
C GLY A 204 23.60 -15.51 -15.35
N GLU A 205 22.98 -15.86 -14.24
CA GLU A 205 21.79 -16.71 -14.21
C GLU A 205 20.60 -16.02 -14.90
N LEU A 206 20.40 -14.71 -14.67
CA LEU A 206 19.37 -13.94 -15.37
C LEU A 206 19.57 -13.98 -16.88
N GLU A 207 20.81 -13.76 -17.35
CA GLU A 207 21.14 -13.83 -18.78
C GLU A 207 20.85 -15.21 -19.35
N ARG A 208 21.24 -16.28 -18.66
CA ARG A 208 20.97 -17.67 -19.04
C ARG A 208 19.47 -17.94 -19.16
N ILE A 209 18.68 -17.50 -18.20
CA ILE A 209 17.22 -17.67 -18.24
C ILE A 209 16.62 -16.91 -19.41
N PHE A 210 17.04 -15.66 -19.66
CA PHE A 210 16.52 -14.86 -20.78
C PHE A 210 16.92 -15.44 -22.14
N SER A 211 18.10 -16.09 -22.26
CA SER A 211 18.55 -16.71 -23.53
C SER A 211 17.86 -18.03 -23.81
N ASP A 212 17.61 -18.85 -22.78
CA ASP A 212 17.22 -20.25 -22.92
C ASP A 212 15.71 -20.44 -22.81
N GLN A 213 14.96 -19.45 -22.28
CA GLN A 213 13.54 -19.54 -22.00
C GLN A 213 12.75 -18.44 -22.72
N GLU A 214 11.52 -18.76 -23.11
CA GLU A 214 10.59 -17.82 -23.74
C GLU A 214 9.92 -16.92 -22.69
N ILE A 215 10.69 -15.99 -22.12
CA ILE A 215 10.21 -15.12 -21.03
C ILE A 215 9.37 -13.97 -21.59
N LYS A 216 8.08 -13.97 -21.25
CA LYS A 216 7.13 -12.90 -21.56
C LYS A 216 7.49 -11.60 -20.88
N PHE A 217 7.68 -11.65 -19.57
CA PHE A 217 8.19 -10.54 -18.75
C PHE A 217 8.87 -11.04 -17.48
N PHE A 218 9.76 -10.21 -16.97
CA PHE A 218 10.36 -10.33 -15.65
C PHE A 218 9.68 -9.37 -14.70
N TYR A 219 9.02 -9.92 -13.65
CA TYR A 219 8.45 -9.12 -12.56
C TYR A 219 9.49 -8.91 -11.47
N THR A 220 9.76 -7.65 -11.15
CA THR A 220 10.78 -7.26 -10.17
C THR A 220 10.34 -6.05 -9.36
N MET A 221 10.85 -5.97 -8.12
CA MET A 221 10.73 -4.80 -7.24
C MET A 221 12.12 -4.22 -7.00
N PRO A 222 12.61 -3.33 -7.88
CA PRO A 222 13.99 -2.83 -7.84
C PRO A 222 14.30 -2.01 -6.60
N ARG A 223 13.27 -1.33 -6.03
CA ARG A 223 13.38 -0.52 -4.81
C ARG A 223 12.52 -1.12 -3.70
N PHE A 224 13.08 -1.24 -2.50
CA PHE A 224 12.36 -1.68 -1.30
C PHE A 224 11.63 -3.02 -1.50
N HIS A 225 12.37 -4.01 -1.99
CA HIS A 225 11.82 -5.32 -2.34
C HIS A 225 10.91 -5.90 -1.24
N ASN A 226 9.77 -6.41 -1.61
CA ASN A 226 8.85 -7.11 -0.71
C ASN A 226 8.94 -8.62 -0.97
N PRO A 227 9.45 -9.42 0.00
CA PRO A 227 9.52 -9.11 1.43
C PRO A 227 10.89 -8.68 2.00
N LEU A 228 11.97 -8.73 1.23
CA LEU A 228 13.34 -8.62 1.77
C LEU A 228 13.73 -7.22 2.26
N GLY A 229 13.09 -6.15 1.78
CA GLY A 229 13.44 -4.77 2.13
C GLY A 229 14.68 -4.23 1.42
N THR A 230 15.27 -4.98 0.49
CA THR A 230 16.49 -4.62 -0.25
C THR A 230 16.19 -3.81 -1.52
N SER A 231 17.21 -3.17 -2.08
CA SER A 231 17.10 -2.43 -3.36
C SER A 231 18.29 -2.77 -4.26
N TYR A 232 18.05 -2.82 -5.57
CA TYR A 232 19.15 -2.97 -6.54
C TYR A 232 20.03 -1.73 -6.57
N SER A 233 21.31 -1.94 -6.75
CA SER A 233 22.27 -0.89 -7.10
C SER A 233 21.93 -0.29 -8.49
N LYS A 234 22.49 0.88 -8.78
CA LYS A 234 22.35 1.48 -10.12
C LYS A 234 22.91 0.56 -11.21
N MET A 235 24.04 -0.10 -10.96
CA MET A 235 24.65 -1.03 -11.91
C MET A 235 23.74 -2.21 -12.23
N GLU A 236 23.14 -2.83 -11.23
CA GLU A 236 22.22 -3.94 -11.42
C GLU A 236 21.01 -3.52 -12.26
N ARG A 237 20.38 -2.37 -11.93
CA ARG A 237 19.22 -1.87 -12.69
C ARG A 237 19.53 -1.67 -14.17
N VAL A 238 20.69 -1.05 -14.47
CA VAL A 238 21.14 -0.83 -15.85
C VAL A 238 21.43 -2.15 -16.55
N GLU A 239 22.06 -3.11 -15.88
CA GLU A 239 22.39 -4.40 -16.48
C GLU A 239 21.16 -5.27 -16.72
N ILE A 240 20.22 -5.31 -15.77
CA ILE A 240 18.92 -5.95 -15.95
C ILE A 240 18.19 -5.40 -17.18
N LEU A 241 18.16 -4.07 -17.36
CA LEU A 241 17.53 -3.46 -18.53
C LEU A 241 18.25 -3.83 -19.83
N LYS A 242 19.58 -3.82 -19.85
CA LYS A 242 20.35 -4.23 -21.05
C LYS A 242 20.08 -5.67 -21.46
N LEU A 243 20.03 -6.58 -20.48
CA LEU A 243 19.70 -7.99 -20.73
C LEU A 243 18.26 -8.12 -21.25
N ALA A 244 17.31 -7.41 -20.66
CA ALA A 244 15.92 -7.39 -21.11
C ALA A 244 15.79 -6.93 -22.56
N VAL A 245 16.46 -5.84 -22.92
CA VAL A 245 16.50 -5.32 -24.31
C VAL A 245 17.17 -6.32 -25.26
N LYS A 246 18.30 -6.91 -24.86
CA LYS A 246 19.06 -7.87 -25.67
C LYS A 246 18.22 -9.10 -26.06
N TYR A 247 17.41 -9.60 -25.14
CA TYR A 247 16.63 -10.83 -25.33
C TYR A 247 15.13 -10.59 -25.60
N GLY A 248 14.70 -9.32 -25.73
CA GLY A 248 13.30 -8.97 -26.02
C GLY A 248 12.34 -9.30 -24.87
N VAL A 249 12.83 -9.33 -23.62
CA VAL A 249 12.04 -9.59 -22.42
C VAL A 249 11.49 -8.27 -21.88
N TYR A 250 10.18 -8.21 -21.58
CA TYR A 250 9.62 -7.04 -20.91
C TYR A 250 9.95 -7.08 -19.41
N ILE A 251 10.08 -5.89 -18.81
CA ILE A 251 10.21 -5.76 -17.35
C ILE A 251 8.91 -5.19 -16.78
N VAL A 252 8.37 -5.82 -15.75
CA VAL A 252 7.29 -5.27 -14.93
C VAL A 252 7.90 -4.80 -13.62
N GLU A 253 8.17 -3.49 -13.55
CA GLU A 253 8.73 -2.83 -12.39
C GLU A 253 7.63 -2.42 -11.42
N ASP A 254 7.53 -3.09 -10.27
CA ASP A 254 6.59 -2.74 -9.19
C ASP A 254 7.25 -1.82 -8.17
N ASP A 255 6.99 -0.53 -8.31
CA ASP A 255 7.53 0.52 -7.47
C ASP A 255 6.49 0.97 -6.41
N TYR A 256 5.99 0.01 -5.65
CA TYR A 256 4.90 0.21 -4.70
C TYR A 256 5.23 1.16 -3.54
N LEU A 257 6.51 1.40 -3.27
CA LEU A 257 7.01 2.34 -2.26
C LEU A 257 7.69 3.58 -2.86
N ALA A 258 7.43 3.94 -4.11
CA ALA A 258 7.99 5.14 -4.75
C ALA A 258 7.87 6.41 -3.88
N ASP A 259 6.76 6.55 -3.16
CA ASP A 259 6.51 7.70 -2.28
C ASP A 259 7.47 7.78 -1.08
N PHE A 260 8.18 6.70 -0.74
CA PHE A 260 9.08 6.61 0.43
C PHE A 260 10.55 6.80 0.06
N GLU A 261 10.92 6.81 -1.22
CA GLU A 261 12.29 7.10 -1.64
C GLU A 261 12.62 8.58 -1.39
N GLU A 262 13.64 8.82 -0.59
CA GLU A 262 14.11 10.17 -0.23
C GLU A 262 15.32 10.59 -1.08
N ASN A 263 16.04 9.62 -1.61
CA ASN A 263 17.22 9.89 -2.43
C ASN A 263 16.82 10.10 -3.89
N MET A 264 16.80 11.35 -4.32
CA MET A 264 16.51 11.75 -5.71
C MET A 264 17.48 11.19 -6.76
N LYS A 265 18.52 10.45 -6.36
CA LYS A 265 19.48 9.79 -7.27
C LYS A 265 19.17 8.31 -7.49
N VAL A 266 18.13 7.80 -6.85
CA VAL A 266 17.71 6.39 -7.01
C VAL A 266 16.53 6.36 -7.98
N ASP A 267 16.86 6.38 -9.28
CA ASP A 267 15.88 6.36 -10.36
C ASP A 267 15.31 4.95 -10.57
N PRO A 268 14.05 4.79 -11.02
CA PRO A 268 13.50 3.50 -11.42
C PRO A 268 14.18 2.98 -12.70
N ILE A 269 14.06 1.68 -12.99
CA ILE A 269 14.52 1.09 -14.27
C ILE A 269 13.85 1.79 -15.45
N PHE A 270 12.56 2.15 -15.30
CA PHE A 270 11.79 2.86 -16.31
C PHE A 270 12.46 4.14 -16.81
N SER A 271 13.18 4.86 -15.95
CA SER A 271 13.84 6.13 -16.33
C SER A 271 14.96 5.97 -17.36
N GLU A 272 15.60 4.80 -17.38
CA GLU A 272 16.71 4.47 -18.31
C GLU A 272 16.21 3.77 -19.59
N ASP A 273 14.90 3.44 -19.67
CA ASP A 273 14.34 2.68 -20.79
C ASP A 273 14.08 3.56 -22.02
N THR A 274 14.91 3.41 -23.03
CA THR A 274 14.75 4.04 -24.36
C THR A 274 14.12 3.11 -25.40
N HIS A 275 13.85 1.83 -25.05
CA HIS A 275 13.41 0.78 -25.97
C HIS A 275 11.94 0.38 -25.77
N ASN A 276 11.24 1.01 -24.81
CA ASN A 276 9.85 0.68 -24.44
C ASN A 276 9.67 -0.78 -23.97
N MET A 277 10.59 -1.26 -23.16
CA MET A 277 10.54 -2.60 -22.59
C MET A 277 10.06 -2.62 -21.14
N VAL A 278 9.93 -1.47 -20.46
CA VAL A 278 9.56 -1.39 -19.05
C VAL A 278 8.13 -0.95 -18.86
N ILE A 279 7.37 -1.76 -18.15
CA ILE A 279 6.05 -1.44 -17.57
C ILE A 279 6.29 -0.97 -16.14
N TYR A 280 5.84 0.24 -15.81
CA TYR A 280 5.99 0.79 -14.47
C TYR A 280 4.68 0.74 -13.70
N LEU A 281 4.71 0.19 -12.47
CA LEU A 281 3.55 0.08 -11.60
C LEU A 281 3.76 0.90 -10.32
N LYS A 282 2.74 1.68 -9.93
CA LYS A 282 2.73 2.47 -8.70
C LYS A 282 1.46 2.22 -7.89
N SER A 283 1.62 2.04 -6.58
CA SER A 283 0.51 1.86 -5.64
C SER A 283 0.27 3.09 -4.78
N PHE A 284 -1.01 3.41 -4.52
CA PHE A 284 -1.40 4.38 -3.50
C PHE A 284 -1.78 3.73 -2.15
N SER A 285 -1.83 2.41 -2.08
CA SER A 285 -2.27 1.67 -0.89
C SER A 285 -1.39 1.88 0.34
N LYS A 286 -0.08 2.12 0.14
CA LYS A 286 0.88 2.27 1.24
C LYS A 286 1.04 3.71 1.71
N ILE A 287 0.80 4.66 0.84
CA ILE A 287 0.92 6.09 1.17
C ILE A 287 -0.42 6.69 1.62
N MET A 288 -1.54 6.17 1.11
CA MET A 288 -2.88 6.60 1.50
C MET A 288 -3.51 5.58 2.45
N PHE A 289 -4.26 4.65 1.93
CA PHE A 289 -4.86 3.52 2.65
C PHE A 289 -5.27 2.42 1.67
N PRO A 290 -5.25 1.14 2.09
CA PRO A 290 -5.55 0.00 1.20
C PRO A 290 -6.94 0.06 0.55
N GLY A 291 -7.95 0.57 1.28
CA GLY A 291 -9.34 0.68 0.81
C GLY A 291 -9.56 1.69 -0.32
N LEU A 292 -8.59 2.56 -0.62
CA LEU A 292 -8.66 3.50 -1.74
C LEU A 292 -8.75 2.79 -3.10
N ARG A 293 -8.09 1.64 -3.23
CA ARG A 293 -8.08 0.79 -4.41
C ARG A 293 -7.66 1.53 -5.69
N ILE A 294 -6.61 2.34 -5.64
CA ILE A 294 -6.00 2.99 -6.81
C ILE A 294 -4.56 2.54 -6.98
N GLY A 295 -4.27 2.06 -8.19
CA GLY A 295 -2.94 1.82 -8.73
C GLY A 295 -2.77 2.55 -10.06
N VAL A 296 -1.54 2.70 -10.49
CA VAL A 296 -1.16 3.29 -11.78
C VAL A 296 -0.30 2.30 -12.52
N ALA A 297 -0.62 2.06 -13.79
CA ALA A 297 0.22 1.33 -14.72
C ALA A 297 0.64 2.27 -15.85
N VAL A 298 1.94 2.36 -16.09
CA VAL A 298 2.50 3.05 -17.26
C VAL A 298 2.99 1.98 -18.22
N LEU A 299 2.40 1.95 -19.42
CA LEU A 299 2.60 0.88 -20.37
C LEU A 299 3.40 1.35 -21.60
N PRO A 300 4.29 0.53 -22.13
CA PRO A 300 4.79 0.68 -23.48
C PRO A 300 3.66 0.74 -24.51
N LYS A 301 3.80 1.59 -25.53
CA LYS A 301 2.76 1.80 -26.56
C LYS A 301 2.19 0.50 -27.16
N PRO A 302 3.01 -0.53 -27.50
CA PRO A 302 2.49 -1.77 -28.07
C PRO A 302 1.51 -2.55 -27.17
N LEU A 303 1.54 -2.32 -25.86
CA LEU A 303 0.68 -3.02 -24.88
C LEU A 303 -0.62 -2.28 -24.58
N THR A 304 -0.74 -0.99 -24.92
CA THR A 304 -1.85 -0.14 -24.48
C THR A 304 -3.21 -0.62 -24.97
N GLU A 305 -3.32 -1.05 -26.23
CA GLU A 305 -4.62 -1.49 -26.82
C GLU A 305 -5.08 -2.80 -26.18
N SER A 306 -4.19 -3.79 -26.09
CA SER A 306 -4.52 -5.08 -25.44
C SER A 306 -4.88 -4.88 -23.98
N PHE A 307 -4.11 -4.09 -23.26
CA PHE A 307 -4.40 -3.80 -21.85
C PHE A 307 -5.74 -3.10 -21.67
N GLN A 308 -6.05 -2.11 -22.51
CA GLN A 308 -7.33 -1.41 -22.47
C GLN A 308 -8.50 -2.35 -22.75
N LEU A 309 -8.37 -3.26 -23.72
CA LEU A 309 -9.40 -4.25 -24.05
C LEU A 309 -9.68 -5.17 -22.85
N TYR A 310 -8.64 -5.76 -22.28
CA TYR A 310 -8.77 -6.69 -21.16
C TYR A 310 -9.28 -5.98 -19.90
N LYS A 311 -8.81 -4.75 -19.65
CA LYS A 311 -9.32 -3.96 -18.53
C LYS A 311 -10.81 -3.66 -18.66
N ARG A 312 -11.27 -3.29 -19.87
CA ARG A 312 -12.69 -3.04 -20.15
C ARG A 312 -13.56 -4.27 -19.88
N THR A 313 -13.04 -5.45 -20.19
CA THR A 313 -13.80 -6.71 -19.97
C THR A 313 -13.76 -7.16 -18.51
N ALA A 314 -12.75 -6.74 -17.73
CA ALA A 314 -12.60 -7.10 -16.33
C ALA A 314 -13.47 -6.26 -15.38
N ASP A 315 -13.48 -4.92 -15.54
CA ASP A 315 -14.19 -4.02 -14.61
C ASP A 315 -14.82 -2.78 -15.29
N ILE A 316 -14.80 -2.68 -16.62
CA ILE A 316 -15.19 -1.48 -17.39
C ILE A 316 -14.32 -0.29 -17.03
N ASP A 317 -14.40 0.17 -15.76
CA ASP A 317 -13.57 1.22 -15.17
C ASP A 317 -13.31 0.95 -13.67
N SER A 318 -12.30 1.59 -13.12
CA SER A 318 -12.08 1.61 -11.67
C SER A 318 -12.94 2.71 -11.04
N SER A 319 -13.23 2.60 -9.72
CA SER A 319 -14.10 3.53 -8.98
C SER A 319 -13.86 5.00 -9.32
N MET A 320 -14.79 5.64 -10.00
CA MET A 320 -14.71 7.05 -10.42
C MET A 320 -14.71 8.00 -9.20
N ILE A 321 -15.45 7.66 -8.15
CA ILE A 321 -15.49 8.45 -6.91
C ILE A 321 -14.11 8.48 -6.26
N SER A 322 -13.44 7.32 -6.13
CA SER A 322 -12.08 7.25 -5.58
C SER A 322 -11.08 8.04 -6.42
N GLN A 323 -11.21 7.96 -7.75
CA GLN A 323 -10.34 8.67 -8.68
C GLN A 323 -10.51 10.19 -8.58
N ALA A 324 -11.73 10.69 -8.59
CA ALA A 324 -12.03 12.12 -8.48
C ALA A 324 -11.61 12.69 -7.11
N ALA A 325 -11.84 11.94 -6.03
CA ALA A 325 -11.38 12.34 -4.70
C ALA A 325 -9.84 12.41 -4.61
N LEU A 326 -9.13 11.43 -5.16
CA LEU A 326 -7.66 11.43 -5.19
C LEU A 326 -7.12 12.58 -6.05
N GLU A 327 -7.74 12.87 -7.19
CA GLU A 327 -7.37 14.02 -8.02
C GLU A 327 -7.40 15.33 -7.23
N ILE A 328 -8.53 15.59 -6.55
CA ILE A 328 -8.70 16.80 -5.74
C ILE A 328 -7.68 16.82 -4.58
N TYR A 329 -7.44 15.67 -3.95
CA TYR A 329 -6.49 15.53 -2.86
C TYR A 329 -5.05 15.87 -3.29
N ILE A 330 -4.66 15.47 -4.51
CA ILE A 330 -3.34 15.82 -5.08
C ILE A 330 -3.29 17.29 -5.47
N LYS A 331 -4.29 17.79 -6.20
CA LYS A 331 -4.34 19.17 -6.71
C LYS A 331 -4.37 20.22 -5.59
N SER A 332 -5.02 19.91 -4.46
CA SER A 332 -5.10 20.80 -3.30
C SER A 332 -3.77 20.90 -2.51
N GLY A 333 -2.80 20.03 -2.79
CA GLY A 333 -1.56 19.93 -2.03
C GLY A 333 -1.65 19.10 -0.75
N MET A 334 -2.84 18.62 -0.36
CA MET A 334 -3.06 17.76 0.82
C MET A 334 -2.24 16.49 0.72
N PHE A 335 -2.18 15.87 -0.47
CA PHE A 335 -1.36 14.69 -0.72
C PHE A 335 0.12 14.90 -0.38
N LYS A 336 0.70 16.02 -0.79
CA LYS A 336 2.11 16.33 -0.52
C LYS A 336 2.37 16.46 0.99
N HIS A 337 1.47 17.12 1.70
CA HIS A 337 1.56 17.28 3.16
C HIS A 337 1.46 15.93 3.87
N HIS A 338 0.44 15.14 3.54
CA HIS A 338 0.23 13.80 4.08
C HIS A 338 1.43 12.88 3.79
N ARG A 339 1.90 12.83 2.53
CA ARG A 339 3.09 12.05 2.14
C ARG A 339 4.28 12.37 3.02
N ASN A 340 4.57 13.64 3.27
CA ASN A 340 5.71 14.04 4.10
C ASN A 340 5.56 13.55 5.54
N GLN A 341 4.36 13.63 6.12
CA GLN A 341 4.11 13.12 7.48
C GLN A 341 4.27 11.61 7.57
N VAL A 342 3.69 10.87 6.61
CA VAL A 342 3.78 9.41 6.57
C VAL A 342 5.22 8.94 6.36
N ARG A 343 5.98 9.60 5.47
CA ARG A 343 7.42 9.34 5.27
C ARG A 343 8.20 9.47 6.56
N LEU A 344 8.08 10.58 7.27
CA LEU A 344 8.77 10.80 8.55
C LEU A 344 8.44 9.71 9.57
N SER A 345 7.17 9.32 9.66
CA SER A 345 6.72 8.26 10.56
C SER A 345 7.32 6.90 10.21
N TYR A 346 7.41 6.57 8.91
CA TYR A 346 7.98 5.30 8.46
C TYR A 346 9.51 5.28 8.55
N SER A 347 10.19 6.37 8.19
CA SER A 347 11.64 6.49 8.35
C SER A 347 12.06 6.31 9.81
N LEU A 348 11.30 6.89 10.75
CA LEU A 348 11.56 6.69 12.17
C LEU A 348 11.42 5.22 12.58
N ARG A 349 10.31 4.54 12.20
CA ARG A 349 10.11 3.12 12.52
C ARG A 349 11.16 2.23 11.88
N ALA A 350 11.49 2.49 10.61
CA ALA A 350 12.51 1.74 9.90
C ALA A 350 13.89 1.87 10.57
N ASN A 351 14.31 3.08 10.94
CA ASN A 351 15.55 3.29 11.66
C ASN A 351 15.56 2.52 13.00
N LEU A 352 14.51 2.64 13.81
CA LEU A 352 14.40 1.92 15.08
C LEU A 352 14.40 0.39 14.88
N LEU A 353 13.80 -0.12 13.80
CA LEU A 353 13.86 -1.54 13.47
C LEU A 353 15.30 -1.99 13.23
N TYR A 354 16.01 -1.28 12.35
CA TYR A 354 17.38 -1.66 12.00
C TYR A 354 18.35 -1.46 13.16
N ASP A 355 18.21 -0.41 13.99
CA ASP A 355 18.99 -0.21 15.20
C ASP A 355 18.77 -1.35 16.22
N ALA A 356 17.52 -1.82 16.36
CA ALA A 356 17.20 -2.96 17.23
C ALA A 356 17.76 -4.28 16.67
N LEU A 357 17.69 -4.50 15.35
CA LEU A 357 18.26 -5.68 14.70
C LEU A 357 19.79 -5.73 14.87
N GLU A 358 20.50 -4.62 14.67
CA GLU A 358 21.95 -4.52 14.88
C GLU A 358 22.32 -4.80 16.36
N LYS A 359 21.54 -4.25 17.30
CA LYS A 359 21.79 -4.40 18.74
C LYS A 359 21.63 -5.83 19.24
N HIS A 360 20.65 -6.57 18.70
CA HIS A 360 20.29 -7.89 19.21
C HIS A 360 20.84 -9.06 18.38
N SER A 361 21.37 -8.81 17.17
CA SER A 361 21.96 -9.84 16.33
C SER A 361 23.39 -10.17 16.79
N ALA A 362 23.61 -11.39 17.26
CA ALA A 362 24.93 -11.87 17.70
C ALA A 362 25.96 -12.03 16.55
N SER A 363 25.49 -12.27 15.32
CA SER A 363 26.33 -12.50 14.13
C SER A 363 26.54 -11.24 13.28
N GLY A 364 26.08 -10.07 13.75
CA GLY A 364 25.96 -8.88 12.94
C GLY A 364 24.71 -8.89 12.06
N PHE A 365 24.28 -7.73 11.63
CA PHE A 365 23.14 -7.55 10.75
C PHE A 365 23.50 -6.59 9.62
N TYR A 366 23.24 -7.01 8.39
CA TYR A 366 23.46 -6.14 7.23
C TYR A 366 22.38 -5.04 7.17
N ARG A 367 22.79 -3.79 7.25
CA ARG A 367 21.90 -2.63 7.07
C ARG A 367 22.00 -2.14 5.63
N PRO A 368 20.94 -2.24 4.85
CA PRO A 368 20.97 -1.75 3.47
C PRO A 368 21.11 -0.21 3.41
N ALA A 369 21.67 0.29 2.33
CA ALA A 369 21.87 1.73 2.11
C ALA A 369 20.54 2.51 2.09
N SER A 370 19.47 1.91 1.55
CA SER A 370 18.12 2.43 1.59
C SER A 370 17.26 1.52 2.47
N ILE A 371 16.86 2.01 3.63
CA ILE A 371 16.02 1.28 4.58
C ILE A 371 14.55 1.60 4.38
N CYS A 372 13.71 0.59 4.57
CA CYS A 372 12.27 0.74 4.53
C CYS A 372 11.59 0.03 5.69
N MET A 373 10.26 -0.05 5.64
CA MET A 373 9.44 -0.70 6.66
C MET A 373 9.57 -2.23 6.71
N ASN A 374 10.21 -2.84 5.71
CA ASN A 374 10.43 -4.29 5.65
C ASN A 374 11.87 -4.63 6.05
N ALA A 375 12.01 -5.70 6.80
CA ALA A 375 13.28 -6.35 7.06
C ALA A 375 13.05 -7.86 7.15
N HIS A 376 14.13 -8.64 7.20
CA HIS A 376 14.05 -10.08 7.32
C HIS A 376 15.16 -10.64 8.23
N ILE A 377 14.92 -11.80 8.81
CA ILE A 377 15.90 -12.54 9.60
C ILE A 377 16.00 -13.95 8.99
N ALA A 378 17.17 -14.30 8.49
CA ALA A 378 17.45 -15.68 8.07
C ALA A 378 17.50 -16.60 9.30
N LEU A 379 16.82 -17.73 9.22
CA LEU A 379 16.69 -18.69 10.30
C LEU A 379 17.46 -19.99 9.96
N PRO A 380 18.03 -20.66 10.98
CA PRO A 380 18.65 -21.96 10.77
C PRO A 380 17.66 -22.98 10.20
N GLN A 381 18.08 -23.79 9.23
CA GLN A 381 17.23 -24.80 8.58
C GLN A 381 16.62 -25.80 9.58
N ARG A 382 17.32 -26.12 10.67
CA ARG A 382 16.88 -27.06 11.72
C ARG A 382 15.86 -26.46 12.69
N LEU A 383 15.59 -25.15 12.61
CA LEU A 383 14.68 -24.46 13.53
C LEU A 383 13.22 -24.86 13.23
N ASN A 384 12.46 -25.19 14.27
CA ASN A 384 11.02 -25.41 14.15
C ASN A 384 10.26 -24.08 14.08
N SER A 385 9.91 -23.66 12.88
CA SER A 385 9.23 -22.37 12.62
C SER A 385 7.86 -22.28 13.29
N ALA A 386 7.10 -23.38 13.35
CA ALA A 386 5.78 -23.37 13.98
C ALA A 386 5.89 -23.17 15.50
N TYR A 387 6.86 -23.82 16.12
CA TYR A 387 7.15 -23.64 17.55
C TYR A 387 7.58 -22.19 17.87
N LEU A 388 8.48 -21.63 17.04
CA LEU A 388 8.90 -20.24 17.19
C LEU A 388 7.73 -19.27 17.13
N ILE A 389 6.88 -19.37 16.09
CA ILE A 389 5.71 -18.50 15.90
C ILE A 389 4.75 -18.61 17.08
N ASN A 390 4.43 -19.83 17.54
CA ASN A 390 3.52 -20.04 18.67
C ASN A 390 4.07 -19.43 19.97
N ASN A 391 5.37 -19.59 20.25
CA ASN A 391 5.99 -19.00 21.43
C ASN A 391 5.99 -17.47 21.40
N LEU A 392 6.25 -16.87 20.23
CA LEU A 392 6.19 -15.42 20.06
C LEU A 392 4.76 -14.91 20.18
N GLN A 393 3.80 -15.61 19.60
CA GLN A 393 2.37 -15.25 19.72
C GLN A 393 1.89 -15.30 21.17
N ASN A 394 2.32 -16.30 21.98
CA ASN A 394 2.04 -16.36 23.42
C ASN A 394 2.65 -15.17 24.20
N GLN A 395 3.68 -14.54 23.65
CA GLN A 395 4.32 -13.32 24.18
C GLN A 395 3.75 -12.05 23.52
N GLN A 396 2.64 -12.16 22.80
CA GLN A 396 2.00 -11.05 22.08
C GLN A 396 2.90 -10.41 21.01
N VAL A 397 3.73 -11.21 20.36
CA VAL A 397 4.57 -10.79 19.22
C VAL A 397 4.10 -11.54 17.98
N LEU A 398 3.54 -10.80 17.01
CA LEU A 398 3.07 -11.36 15.74
C LEU A 398 4.17 -11.28 14.70
N VAL A 399 4.53 -12.42 14.12
CA VAL A 399 5.54 -12.58 13.07
C VAL A 399 5.06 -13.55 12.00
N GLU A 400 5.66 -13.49 10.82
CA GLU A 400 5.27 -14.32 9.66
C GLU A 400 6.50 -14.90 8.96
N MET A 401 6.39 -16.15 8.49
CA MET A 401 7.38 -16.80 7.64
C MET A 401 7.14 -16.48 6.16
N MET A 402 8.21 -16.47 5.36
CA MET A 402 8.13 -16.17 3.92
C MET A 402 7.69 -17.35 3.03
N GLY A 403 7.19 -18.45 3.57
CA GLY A 403 6.84 -19.64 2.75
C GLY A 403 5.86 -19.35 1.60
N GLN A 404 4.90 -18.45 1.80
CA GLN A 404 3.93 -18.07 0.77
C GLN A 404 4.52 -17.15 -0.33
N ASN A 405 5.74 -16.65 -0.13
CA ASN A 405 6.42 -15.77 -1.07
C ASN A 405 7.19 -16.52 -2.16
N TYR A 406 7.16 -17.86 -2.14
CA TYR A 406 7.88 -18.72 -3.09
C TYR A 406 6.91 -19.45 -4.04
N ILE A 407 7.35 -19.62 -5.29
CA ILE A 407 6.66 -20.51 -6.25
C ILE A 407 6.88 -21.98 -5.87
N ASP A 408 5.98 -22.85 -6.34
CA ASP A 408 6.09 -24.28 -6.07
C ASP A 408 7.38 -24.88 -6.65
N GLY A 409 8.06 -25.71 -5.85
CA GLY A 409 9.28 -26.39 -6.27
C GLY A 409 10.56 -25.53 -6.23
N PHE A 410 10.48 -24.24 -5.91
CA PHE A 410 11.66 -23.41 -5.70
C PHE A 410 12.29 -23.68 -4.32
N HIS A 411 13.62 -23.62 -4.23
CA HIS A 411 14.30 -23.74 -2.94
C HIS A 411 13.86 -22.63 -1.99
N GLN A 412 13.42 -23.00 -0.78
CA GLN A 412 12.92 -22.05 0.19
C GLN A 412 13.90 -21.94 1.36
N GLU A 413 14.42 -20.75 1.56
CA GLU A 413 15.11 -20.41 2.80
C GLU A 413 14.10 -20.19 3.93
N LYS A 414 14.47 -20.57 5.16
CA LYS A 414 13.69 -20.24 6.35
C LYS A 414 13.96 -18.79 6.72
N ILE A 415 13.05 -17.92 6.36
CA ILE A 415 13.17 -16.46 6.59
C ILE A 415 11.95 -15.97 7.37
N LEU A 416 12.23 -15.25 8.45
CA LEU A 416 11.23 -14.51 9.20
C LEU A 416 11.08 -13.11 8.60
N LYS A 417 9.87 -12.75 8.19
CA LYS A 417 9.54 -11.43 7.66
C LYS A 417 9.17 -10.50 8.79
N LEU A 418 9.64 -9.27 8.73
CA LEU A 418 9.30 -8.18 9.65
C LEU A 418 8.80 -6.99 8.86
N ASN A 419 7.65 -6.44 9.27
CA ASN A 419 7.11 -5.20 8.74
C ASN A 419 6.71 -4.27 9.89
N VAL A 420 7.19 -3.02 9.86
CA VAL A 420 6.93 -2.05 10.94
C VAL A 420 5.93 -0.96 10.57
N SER A 421 5.18 -1.12 9.49
CA SER A 421 4.19 -0.12 9.06
C SER A 421 3.17 0.20 10.16
N ASN A 422 2.76 -0.81 10.93
CA ASN A 422 1.73 -0.71 11.97
C ASN A 422 2.27 -0.94 13.39
N THR A 423 3.57 -1.22 13.55
CA THR A 423 4.17 -1.53 14.84
C THR A 423 4.20 -0.32 15.77
N ASN A 424 3.84 -0.51 17.02
CA ASN A 424 3.98 0.52 18.05
C ASN A 424 5.45 0.83 18.31
N ILE A 425 5.86 2.09 18.09
CA ILE A 425 7.23 2.55 18.21
C ILE A 425 7.83 2.25 19.60
N GLN A 426 7.05 2.42 20.68
CA GLN A 426 7.51 2.21 22.05
C GLN A 426 7.78 0.74 22.38
N LYS A 427 7.17 -0.19 21.65
CA LYS A 427 7.30 -1.63 21.85
C LYS A 427 8.20 -2.32 20.82
N LEU A 428 8.65 -1.59 19.79
CA LEU A 428 9.39 -2.16 18.65
C LEU A 428 10.67 -2.86 19.11
N GLU A 429 11.52 -2.18 19.88
CA GLU A 429 12.76 -2.76 20.38
C GLU A 429 12.51 -3.97 21.29
N GLN A 430 11.49 -3.90 22.16
CA GLN A 430 11.07 -5.02 22.99
C GLN A 430 10.69 -6.25 22.15
N GLY A 431 9.94 -6.04 21.07
CA GLY A 431 9.53 -7.12 20.16
C GLY A 431 10.73 -7.80 19.49
N ILE A 432 11.70 -7.02 19.00
CA ILE A 432 12.92 -7.56 18.42
C ILE A 432 13.75 -8.32 19.47
N ALA A 433 13.88 -7.79 20.69
CA ALA A 433 14.54 -8.49 21.77
C ALA A 433 13.91 -9.84 22.09
N LEU A 434 12.55 -9.92 22.12
CA LEU A 434 11.82 -11.16 22.32
C LEU A 434 12.08 -12.18 21.20
N ILE A 435 12.10 -11.73 19.94
CA ILE A 435 12.42 -12.60 18.79
C ILE A 435 13.81 -13.22 18.96
N PHE A 436 14.85 -12.41 19.23
CA PHE A 436 16.21 -12.93 19.39
C PHE A 436 16.37 -13.80 20.64
N ASN A 437 15.66 -13.49 21.74
CA ASN A 437 15.65 -14.34 22.92
C ASN A 437 15.07 -15.73 22.61
N GLU A 438 13.98 -15.80 21.82
CA GLU A 438 13.44 -17.09 21.39
C GLU A 438 14.38 -17.82 20.45
N LEU A 439 15.03 -17.13 19.51
CA LEU A 439 16.00 -17.74 18.58
C LEU A 439 17.20 -18.33 19.29
N ASN A 440 17.61 -17.77 20.43
CA ASN A 440 18.77 -18.23 21.19
C ASN A 440 18.47 -19.40 22.14
N LYS A 441 17.21 -19.81 22.30
CA LYS A 441 16.85 -20.99 23.11
C LYS A 441 17.22 -22.28 22.39
N LYS A 442 17.99 -23.16 23.05
CA LYS A 442 18.42 -24.46 22.48
C LYS A 442 17.26 -25.38 22.12
N GLU A 443 16.12 -25.27 22.81
CA GLU A 443 14.89 -26.05 22.59
C GLU A 443 14.27 -25.83 21.20
N ASN A 444 14.55 -24.72 20.54
CA ASN A 444 14.03 -24.42 19.20
C ASN A 444 14.67 -25.22 18.06
N TYR A 445 15.75 -25.96 18.34
CA TYR A 445 16.53 -26.70 17.35
C TYR A 445 16.22 -28.19 17.26
N TYR A 446 15.36 -28.69 18.14
CA TYR A 446 14.99 -30.11 18.15
C TYR A 446 13.57 -30.30 17.61
N LEU A 447 13.48 -30.99 16.48
CA LEU A 447 12.29 -31.67 15.97
C LEU A 447 12.32 -33.10 16.48
#